data_868d46026caea07febb076b42437c625
#
_entry.id   868d46026caea07febb076b42437c625
#
_cell.length_a   1.000
_cell.length_b   1.000
_cell.length_c   1.000
_cell.angle_alpha   90.00
_cell.angle_beta   90.00
_cell.angle_gamma   90.00
#
_symmetry.space_group_name_H-M   'P 1'
#
loop_
_entity.id
_entity.type
_entity.pdbx_description
1 polymer ?
#
loop_
_entity_poly.entity_id
_entity_poly.type
_entity_poly.pdbx_seq_one_letter_code
_entity_poly.pdbx_strand_id
1 'polypeptide(L)'
;MGRKSEHAIGLYMDGIRDGNPAAAVAAHTGSRYTQHSTGVPDGPEGFIEFFEDFLQRNPDRHIEIVRSFEDGQHVFVQAYQSLNGGEAQWVTMDFFDTDADDRVIEHWDVIAEFAPATPSGHTSVDGPTEFTDLDRTEANKALVRELISEVLMRDGDPTRIREFISSETYIQHNRDVPDGVEAFERLALDPNRPLHYDEIVLLVGSGNFVATLCRASWEGAPYAQADLFRIEDGFVVEHWDAAEPIGPPETWANSGKF
;
A
#
# COMPACT_ATOMS: atom_id res chain seq x y z
N MET A 1 -11.13 14.68 5.42
CA MET A 1 -10.89 13.30 5.90
C MET A 1 -12.25 12.78 6.35
N GLY A 2 -12.64 11.60 5.92
CA GLY A 2 -13.89 10.97 6.32
C GLY A 2 -13.71 10.15 7.61
N ARG A 3 -14.82 9.65 8.18
CA ARG A 3 -14.81 8.90 9.45
C ARG A 3 -14.09 7.57 9.36
N LYS A 4 -14.14 6.89 8.21
CA LYS A 4 -13.42 5.62 8.00
C LYS A 4 -11.91 5.83 8.06
N SER A 5 -11.41 6.87 7.36
CA SER A 5 -10.00 7.27 7.45
C SER A 5 -9.60 7.67 8.87
N GLU A 6 -10.46 8.36 9.63
CA GLU A 6 -10.20 8.69 11.03
C GLU A 6 -9.99 7.42 11.87
N HIS A 7 -10.81 6.38 11.68
CA HIS A 7 -10.67 5.12 12.40
C HIS A 7 -9.41 4.34 11.96
N ALA A 8 -9.14 4.23 10.66
CA ALA A 8 -7.94 3.56 10.17
C ALA A 8 -6.65 4.24 10.66
N ILE A 9 -6.58 5.58 10.54
CA ILE A 9 -5.45 6.38 11.04
C ILE A 9 -5.33 6.31 12.56
N GLY A 10 -6.46 6.23 13.28
CA GLY A 10 -6.48 6.13 14.74
C GLY A 10 -5.74 4.90 15.26
N LEU A 11 -5.78 3.77 14.56
CA LEU A 11 -4.98 2.59 14.91
C LEU A 11 -3.47 2.91 14.89
N TYR A 12 -3.01 3.67 13.91
CA TYR A 12 -1.63 4.12 13.82
C TYR A 12 -1.27 5.17 14.88
N MET A 13 -2.08 6.21 14.99
CA MET A 13 -1.72 7.39 15.77
C MET A 13 -1.93 7.15 17.26
N ASP A 14 -3.12 6.71 17.66
CA ASP A 14 -3.43 6.46 19.07
C ASP A 14 -2.80 5.14 19.56
N GLY A 15 -2.87 4.09 18.71
CA GLY A 15 -2.38 2.75 19.08
C GLY A 15 -0.87 2.65 19.07
N ILE A 16 -0.24 3.01 17.97
CA ILE A 16 1.20 2.75 17.76
C ILE A 16 2.03 3.97 18.16
N ARG A 17 1.77 5.15 17.57
CA ARG A 17 2.55 6.35 17.88
C ARG A 17 2.43 6.73 19.36
N ASP A 18 1.22 6.83 19.87
CA ASP A 18 0.93 7.32 21.25
C ASP A 18 1.01 6.16 22.28
N GLY A 19 1.10 4.91 21.82
CA GLY A 19 1.38 3.76 22.66
C GLY A 19 0.17 3.26 23.47
N ASN A 20 -1.04 3.37 22.91
CA ASN A 20 -2.28 2.96 23.58
C ASN A 20 -3.06 1.90 22.76
N PRO A 21 -2.49 0.71 22.43
CA PRO A 21 -3.10 -0.25 21.52
C PRO A 21 -4.50 -0.71 21.98
N ALA A 22 -4.71 -0.96 23.27
CA ALA A 22 -6.00 -1.40 23.79
C ALA A 22 -7.09 -0.34 23.65
N ALA A 23 -6.76 0.94 23.92
CA ALA A 23 -7.69 2.04 23.73
C ALA A 23 -7.99 2.29 22.26
N ALA A 24 -6.98 2.21 21.40
CA ALA A 24 -7.13 2.39 19.96
C ALA A 24 -8.04 1.34 19.33
N VAL A 25 -7.81 0.06 19.64
CA VAL A 25 -8.66 -1.04 19.16
C VAL A 25 -10.11 -0.84 19.62
N ALA A 26 -10.35 -0.52 20.90
CA ALA A 26 -11.70 -0.29 21.42
C ALA A 26 -12.41 0.90 20.76
N ALA A 27 -11.66 1.93 20.34
CA ALA A 27 -12.21 3.13 19.70
C ALA A 27 -12.42 2.97 18.20
N HIS A 28 -11.57 2.20 17.52
CA HIS A 28 -11.45 2.24 16.05
C HIS A 28 -11.87 0.96 15.34
N THR A 29 -11.93 -0.19 16.03
CA THR A 29 -12.35 -1.46 15.40
C THR A 29 -13.83 -1.77 15.66
N GLY A 30 -14.42 -2.55 14.73
CA GLY A 30 -15.79 -3.04 14.82
C GLY A 30 -15.91 -4.36 15.60
N SER A 31 -16.95 -5.13 15.28
CA SER A 31 -17.27 -6.37 16.01
C SER A 31 -16.33 -7.54 15.66
N ARG A 32 -15.58 -7.46 14.57
CA ARG A 32 -14.49 -8.34 14.19
C ARG A 32 -13.27 -7.50 13.83
N TYR A 33 -12.10 -8.09 13.86
CA TYR A 33 -10.87 -7.49 13.32
C TYR A 33 -10.01 -8.61 12.73
N THR A 34 -10.15 -8.82 11.43
CA THR A 34 -9.33 -9.79 10.69
C THR A 34 -8.03 -9.12 10.28
N GLN A 35 -6.91 -9.81 10.50
CA GLN A 35 -5.58 -9.29 10.26
C GLN A 35 -4.88 -10.08 9.15
N HIS A 36 -4.32 -9.37 8.15
CA HIS A 36 -3.57 -9.96 7.04
C HIS A 36 -2.06 -9.60 7.07
N SER A 37 -1.61 -8.85 8.08
CA SER A 37 -0.19 -8.79 8.43
C SER A 37 0.19 -10.12 9.07
N THR A 38 0.91 -10.98 8.37
CA THR A 38 1.06 -12.41 8.75
C THR A 38 1.76 -12.63 10.08
N GLY A 39 2.47 -11.63 10.61
CA GLY A 39 3.10 -11.68 11.93
C GLY A 39 2.19 -11.25 13.09
N VAL A 40 0.98 -10.74 12.81
CA VAL A 40 0.05 -10.22 13.83
C VAL A 40 -1.16 -11.16 13.93
N PRO A 41 -1.48 -11.69 15.14
CA PRO A 41 -2.66 -12.53 15.29
C PRO A 41 -3.98 -11.80 14.99
N ASP A 42 -5.02 -12.56 14.61
CA ASP A 42 -6.36 -12.06 14.41
C ASP A 42 -6.98 -11.51 15.70
N GLY A 43 -7.88 -10.57 15.54
CA GLY A 43 -8.71 -10.02 16.59
C GLY A 43 -8.07 -8.86 17.37
N PRO A 44 -8.89 -8.17 18.16
CA PRO A 44 -8.44 -7.06 19.00
C PRO A 44 -7.30 -7.43 19.96
N GLU A 45 -7.38 -8.60 20.57
CA GLU A 45 -6.38 -9.12 21.51
C GLU A 45 -5.03 -9.37 20.80
N GLY A 46 -5.07 -9.90 19.57
CA GLY A 46 -3.86 -10.13 18.78
C GLY A 46 -3.12 -8.84 18.42
N PHE A 47 -3.87 -7.79 18.06
CA PHE A 47 -3.31 -6.46 17.84
C PHE A 47 -2.68 -5.91 19.13
N ILE A 48 -3.39 -5.99 20.26
CA ILE A 48 -2.90 -5.46 21.54
C ILE A 48 -1.59 -6.15 21.93
N GLU A 49 -1.56 -7.49 21.95
CA GLU A 49 -0.40 -8.27 22.36
C GLU A 49 0.82 -7.96 21.46
N PHE A 50 0.63 -7.94 20.14
CA PHE A 50 1.70 -7.64 19.19
C PHE A 50 2.27 -6.24 19.40
N PHE A 51 1.40 -5.22 19.51
CA PHE A 51 1.87 -3.85 19.62
C PHE A 51 2.37 -3.48 21.01
N GLU A 52 1.90 -4.09 22.09
CA GLU A 52 2.53 -3.92 23.41
C GLU A 52 4.00 -4.36 23.40
N ASP A 53 4.32 -5.47 22.76
CA ASP A 53 5.69 -5.96 22.58
C ASP A 53 6.51 -5.09 21.63
N PHE A 54 5.89 -4.66 20.52
CA PHE A 54 6.50 -3.75 19.56
C PHE A 54 6.89 -2.41 20.22
N LEU A 55 6.02 -1.85 21.06
CA LEU A 55 6.22 -0.58 21.74
C LEU A 55 7.39 -0.65 22.74
N GLN A 56 7.55 -1.76 23.44
CA GLN A 56 8.68 -1.99 24.35
C GLN A 56 10.02 -2.02 23.59
N ARG A 57 10.04 -2.64 22.41
CA ARG A 57 11.25 -2.73 21.57
C ARG A 57 11.56 -1.44 20.83
N ASN A 58 10.55 -0.58 20.61
CA ASN A 58 10.66 0.65 19.86
C ASN A 58 10.15 1.85 20.68
N PRO A 59 10.87 2.27 21.74
CA PRO A 59 10.45 3.38 22.60
C PRO A 59 10.46 4.75 21.88
N ASP A 60 11.33 4.94 20.90
CA ASP A 60 11.39 6.13 20.06
C ASP A 60 10.75 5.81 18.69
N ARG A 61 9.61 6.45 18.40
CA ARG A 61 8.80 6.18 17.20
C ARG A 61 8.32 7.49 16.61
N HIS A 62 8.57 7.64 15.32
CA HIS A 62 7.97 8.68 14.50
C HIS A 62 7.08 8.01 13.45
N ILE A 63 5.82 8.42 13.39
CA ILE A 63 4.85 7.93 12.38
C ILE A 63 4.24 9.15 11.70
N GLU A 64 4.28 9.15 10.39
CA GLU A 64 3.67 10.15 9.52
C GLU A 64 2.68 9.47 8.57
N ILE A 65 1.43 9.92 8.58
CA ILE A 65 0.45 9.54 7.57
C ILE A 65 0.66 10.44 6.37
N VAL A 66 1.15 9.87 5.29
CA VAL A 66 1.52 10.61 4.08
C VAL A 66 0.29 10.86 3.21
N ARG A 67 -0.50 9.79 2.95
CA ARG A 67 -1.73 9.86 2.17
C ARG A 67 -2.77 8.94 2.77
N SER A 68 -4.05 9.35 2.73
CA SER A 68 -5.18 8.48 3.07
C SER A 68 -6.43 8.91 2.32
N PHE A 69 -7.20 7.94 1.82
CA PHE A 69 -8.46 8.18 1.13
C PHE A 69 -9.43 7.00 1.28
N GLU A 70 -10.70 7.28 1.03
CA GLU A 70 -11.82 6.34 1.17
C GLU A 70 -12.44 6.03 -0.20
N ASP A 71 -12.83 4.77 -0.41
CA ASP A 71 -13.60 4.31 -1.56
C ASP A 71 -14.62 3.26 -1.13
N GLY A 72 -15.88 3.63 -1.07
CA GLY A 72 -16.93 2.77 -0.53
C GLY A 72 -16.68 2.43 0.94
N GLN A 73 -16.47 1.14 1.25
CA GLN A 73 -16.14 0.66 2.60
C GLN A 73 -14.64 0.57 2.85
N HIS A 74 -13.82 0.71 1.81
CA HIS A 74 -12.38 0.58 1.93
C HIS A 74 -11.70 1.91 2.23
N VAL A 75 -10.58 1.81 2.94
CA VAL A 75 -9.66 2.93 3.21
C VAL A 75 -8.27 2.50 2.78
N PHE A 76 -7.56 3.40 2.10
CA PHE A 76 -6.13 3.29 1.86
C PHE A 76 -5.37 4.25 2.76
N VAL A 77 -4.25 3.80 3.31
CA VAL A 77 -3.31 4.61 4.08
C VAL A 77 -1.88 4.31 3.62
N GLN A 78 -1.14 5.35 3.27
CA GLN A 78 0.31 5.28 3.12
C GLN A 78 0.95 5.96 4.32
N ALA A 79 1.81 5.24 5.04
CA ALA A 79 2.50 5.79 6.20
C ALA A 79 4.03 5.61 6.08
N TYR A 80 4.74 6.59 6.61
CA TYR A 80 6.18 6.52 6.87
C TYR A 80 6.40 6.30 8.37
N GLN A 81 7.30 5.39 8.70
CA GLN A 81 7.67 5.06 10.07
C GLN A 81 9.19 5.11 10.24
N SER A 82 9.63 5.78 11.30
CA SER A 82 11.03 5.80 11.72
C SER A 82 11.13 5.41 13.19
N LEU A 83 11.92 4.39 13.48
CA LEU A 83 12.02 3.78 14.79
C LEU A 83 13.43 3.94 15.36
N ASN A 84 13.50 4.13 16.69
CA ASN A 84 14.74 4.17 17.46
C ASN A 84 15.81 5.11 16.85
N GLY A 85 15.37 6.35 16.52
CA GLY A 85 16.29 7.36 15.95
C GLY A 85 16.72 7.07 14.51
N GLY A 86 15.93 6.30 13.75
CA GLY A 86 16.19 5.94 12.37
C GLY A 86 16.95 4.63 12.16
N GLU A 87 17.07 3.80 13.21
CA GLU A 87 17.64 2.45 13.07
C GLU A 87 16.84 1.55 12.13
N ALA A 88 15.51 1.74 12.08
CA ALA A 88 14.64 1.15 11.09
C ALA A 88 13.69 2.22 10.52
N GLN A 89 13.56 2.24 9.20
CA GLN A 89 12.67 3.16 8.50
C GLN A 89 11.87 2.39 7.46
N TRP A 90 10.54 2.53 7.50
CA TRP A 90 9.61 1.76 6.67
C TRP A 90 8.58 2.66 6.01
N VAL A 91 8.11 2.19 4.85
CA VAL A 91 6.88 2.63 4.21
C VAL A 91 5.88 1.50 4.33
N THR A 92 4.67 1.83 4.76
CA THR A 92 3.56 0.89 4.74
C THR A 92 2.48 1.39 3.80
N MET A 93 1.89 0.46 3.05
CA MET A 93 0.69 0.67 2.25
C MET A 93 -0.39 -0.25 2.80
N ASP A 94 -1.36 0.36 3.46
CA ASP A 94 -2.38 -0.32 4.23
C ASP A 94 -3.74 -0.17 3.57
N PHE A 95 -4.50 -1.25 3.62
CA PHE A 95 -5.88 -1.31 3.16
C PHE A 95 -6.75 -1.77 4.32
N PHE A 96 -7.88 -1.12 4.49
CA PHE A 96 -8.83 -1.45 5.54
C PHE A 96 -10.22 -1.65 4.94
N ASP A 97 -10.98 -2.61 5.47
CA ASP A 97 -12.42 -2.71 5.29
C ASP A 97 -13.11 -2.20 6.55
N THR A 98 -14.28 -1.58 6.38
CA THR A 98 -15.04 -0.96 7.46
C THR A 98 -16.47 -1.46 7.49
N ASP A 99 -17.07 -1.46 8.68
CA ASP A 99 -18.48 -1.80 8.89
C ASP A 99 -19.43 -0.61 8.65
N ALA A 100 -20.71 -0.83 8.92
CA ALA A 100 -21.75 0.20 8.75
C ALA A 100 -21.63 1.41 9.71
N ASP A 101 -20.83 1.27 10.77
CA ASP A 101 -20.53 2.34 11.73
C ASP A 101 -19.18 3.03 11.41
N ASP A 102 -18.61 2.74 10.22
CA ASP A 102 -17.34 3.24 9.71
C ASP A 102 -16.10 2.68 10.45
N ARG A 103 -16.27 1.66 11.32
CA ARG A 103 -15.19 1.08 12.12
C ARG A 103 -14.43 0.01 11.32
N VAL A 104 -13.13 -0.07 11.54
CA VAL A 104 -12.26 -1.05 10.89
C VAL A 104 -12.63 -2.48 11.33
N ILE A 105 -12.82 -3.36 10.37
CA ILE A 105 -13.13 -4.78 10.59
C ILE A 105 -12.13 -5.74 9.96
N GLU A 106 -11.30 -5.24 9.04
CA GLU A 106 -10.31 -6.05 8.35
C GLU A 106 -9.14 -5.16 7.88
N HIS A 107 -7.93 -5.69 7.89
CA HIS A 107 -6.71 -4.95 7.59
C HIS A 107 -5.72 -5.78 6.79
N TRP A 108 -5.22 -5.21 5.72
CA TRP A 108 -4.08 -5.69 4.91
C TRP A 108 -2.99 -4.63 4.93
N ASP A 109 -1.75 -5.05 4.94
CA ASP A 109 -0.60 -4.18 4.78
C ASP A 109 0.38 -4.73 3.75
N VAL A 110 1.25 -3.89 3.25
CA VAL A 110 2.51 -4.26 2.60
C VAL A 110 3.56 -3.32 3.12
N ILE A 111 4.64 -3.88 3.67
CA ILE A 111 5.68 -3.13 4.36
C ILE A 111 6.99 -3.25 3.56
N ALA A 112 7.59 -2.11 3.23
CA ALA A 112 8.88 -2.04 2.56
C ALA A 112 9.85 -1.13 3.33
N GLU A 113 11.15 -1.38 3.16
CA GLU A 113 12.17 -0.48 3.66
C GLU A 113 12.08 0.88 2.95
N PHE A 114 12.12 1.97 3.72
CA PHE A 114 12.11 3.33 3.19
C PHE A 114 13.35 3.60 2.33
N ALA A 115 13.16 4.09 1.11
CA ALA A 115 14.23 4.58 0.26
C ALA A 115 14.38 6.10 0.44
N PRO A 116 15.47 6.59 1.05
CA PRO A 116 15.70 8.02 1.22
C PRO A 116 16.10 8.73 -0.07
N ALA A 117 16.49 7.97 -1.10
CA ALA A 117 16.71 8.44 -2.45
C ALA A 117 16.51 7.31 -3.46
N THR A 118 15.64 7.52 -4.42
CA THR A 118 15.48 6.67 -5.61
C THR A 118 16.57 7.02 -6.65
N PRO A 119 16.70 6.27 -7.76
CA PRO A 119 17.65 6.62 -8.82
C PRO A 119 17.47 8.02 -9.41
N SER A 120 16.25 8.59 -9.35
CA SER A 120 15.93 9.95 -9.80
C SER A 120 15.95 11.01 -8.68
N GLY A 121 16.28 10.61 -7.45
CA GLY A 121 16.46 11.54 -6.31
C GLY A 121 15.19 11.81 -5.50
N HIS A 122 14.08 11.10 -5.76
CA HIS A 122 12.88 11.11 -4.93
C HIS A 122 13.06 10.24 -3.70
N THR A 123 12.17 10.38 -2.72
CA THR A 123 12.01 9.37 -1.67
C THR A 123 10.85 8.41 -2.01
N SER A 124 10.73 7.30 -1.29
CA SER A 124 9.59 6.39 -1.49
C SER A 124 8.26 6.94 -0.98
N VAL A 125 8.17 8.17 -0.49
CA VAL A 125 6.93 8.76 0.05
C VAL A 125 6.66 10.20 -0.38
N ASP A 126 7.62 10.95 -0.94
CA ASP A 126 7.40 12.34 -1.35
C ASP A 126 6.42 12.45 -2.53
N GLY A 127 6.25 13.64 -3.08
CA GLY A 127 5.29 13.95 -4.15
C GLY A 127 3.95 14.49 -3.65
N PRO A 128 2.98 14.72 -4.55
CA PRO A 128 1.69 15.33 -4.23
C PRO A 128 0.85 14.51 -3.25
N THR A 129 0.09 15.22 -2.42
CA THR A 129 -0.87 14.64 -1.47
C THR A 129 -2.29 15.19 -1.64
N GLU A 130 -2.50 16.10 -2.58
CA GLU A 130 -3.79 16.72 -2.85
C GLU A 130 -4.60 15.85 -3.82
N PHE A 131 -5.85 15.56 -3.46
CA PHE A 131 -6.79 14.81 -4.29
C PHE A 131 -7.56 15.75 -5.20
N THR A 132 -7.47 15.53 -6.51
CA THR A 132 -8.18 16.26 -7.56
C THR A 132 -9.08 15.30 -8.35
N ASP A 133 -9.86 15.82 -9.29
CA ASP A 133 -10.63 15.01 -10.25
C ASP A 133 -11.53 13.94 -9.60
N LEU A 134 -12.20 14.29 -8.50
CA LEU A 134 -13.03 13.34 -7.72
C LEU A 134 -14.15 12.71 -8.53
N ASP A 135 -14.61 13.38 -9.58
CA ASP A 135 -15.61 12.88 -10.53
C ASP A 135 -15.05 11.84 -11.53
N ARG A 136 -13.72 11.67 -11.58
CA ARG A 136 -13.03 10.71 -12.44
C ARG A 136 -12.59 9.43 -11.73
N THR A 137 -12.89 9.28 -10.45
CA THR A 137 -12.45 8.14 -9.63
C THR A 137 -12.65 6.79 -10.34
N GLU A 138 -13.86 6.50 -10.82
CA GLU A 138 -14.14 5.20 -11.46
C GLU A 138 -13.42 5.02 -12.81
N ALA A 139 -13.24 6.11 -13.57
CA ALA A 139 -12.47 6.05 -14.82
C ALA A 139 -10.99 5.78 -14.55
N ASN A 140 -10.42 6.40 -13.51
CA ASN A 140 -9.04 6.21 -13.11
C ASN A 140 -8.81 4.81 -12.52
N LYS A 141 -9.76 4.28 -11.76
CA LYS A 141 -9.75 2.88 -11.29
C LYS A 141 -9.78 1.89 -12.47
N ALA A 142 -10.59 2.16 -13.49
CA ALA A 142 -10.64 1.33 -14.69
C ALA A 142 -9.30 1.34 -15.44
N LEU A 143 -8.69 2.51 -15.62
CA LEU A 143 -7.37 2.67 -16.25
C LEU A 143 -6.31 1.81 -15.53
N VAL A 144 -6.22 1.91 -14.20
CA VAL A 144 -5.23 1.15 -13.42
C VAL A 144 -5.52 -0.35 -13.47
N ARG A 145 -6.79 -0.75 -13.39
CA ARG A 145 -7.18 -2.16 -13.54
C ARG A 145 -6.73 -2.72 -14.89
N GLU A 146 -6.95 -1.99 -15.98
CA GLU A 146 -6.54 -2.39 -17.33
C GLU A 146 -5.01 -2.44 -17.45
N LEU A 147 -4.30 -1.45 -16.92
CA LEU A 147 -2.82 -1.46 -16.88
C LEU A 147 -2.29 -2.73 -16.22
N ILE A 148 -2.82 -3.10 -15.06
CA ILE A 148 -2.34 -4.29 -14.35
C ILE A 148 -2.75 -5.55 -15.10
N SER A 149 -4.05 -5.72 -15.43
CA SER A 149 -4.56 -6.97 -15.98
C SER A 149 -4.11 -7.24 -17.41
N GLU A 150 -3.97 -6.20 -18.24
CA GLU A 150 -3.70 -6.35 -19.67
C GLU A 150 -2.22 -6.15 -20.04
N VAL A 151 -1.43 -5.55 -19.13
CA VAL A 151 -0.01 -5.23 -19.41
C VAL A 151 0.94 -5.92 -18.43
N LEU A 152 0.66 -5.87 -17.12
CA LEU A 152 1.62 -6.29 -16.10
C LEU A 152 1.44 -7.74 -15.63
N MET A 153 0.24 -8.31 -15.74
CA MET A 153 0.01 -9.72 -15.43
C MET A 153 0.79 -10.63 -16.40
N ARG A 154 0.93 -11.93 -16.03
CA ARG A 154 1.72 -12.91 -16.79
C ARG A 154 1.30 -13.03 -18.25
N ASP A 155 0.00 -13.00 -18.50
CA ASP A 155 -0.59 -13.16 -19.83
C ASP A 155 -0.84 -11.80 -20.51
N GLY A 156 -0.40 -10.69 -19.90
CA GLY A 156 -0.54 -9.34 -20.42
C GLY A 156 0.44 -9.06 -21.58
N ASP A 157 0.13 -8.01 -22.33
CA ASP A 157 0.96 -7.50 -23.42
C ASP A 157 1.73 -6.23 -22.98
N PRO A 158 2.99 -6.36 -22.52
CA PRO A 158 3.77 -5.21 -22.06
C PRO A 158 4.12 -4.20 -23.16
N THR A 159 3.91 -4.52 -24.44
CA THR A 159 4.11 -3.57 -25.54
C THR A 159 3.09 -2.43 -25.53
N ARG A 160 1.97 -2.60 -24.80
CA ARG A 160 0.90 -1.61 -24.66
C ARG A 160 1.11 -0.60 -23.55
N ILE A 161 2.22 -0.65 -22.81
CA ILE A 161 2.44 0.15 -21.61
C ILE A 161 2.23 1.66 -21.82
N ARG A 162 2.58 2.17 -23.01
CA ARG A 162 2.43 3.58 -23.39
C ARG A 162 0.98 4.01 -23.68
N GLU A 163 0.04 3.08 -23.69
CA GLU A 163 -1.38 3.39 -23.72
C GLU A 163 -1.89 3.87 -22.36
N PHE A 164 -1.17 3.54 -21.28
CA PHE A 164 -1.57 3.77 -19.90
C PHE A 164 -0.65 4.76 -19.16
N ILE A 165 0.64 4.76 -19.46
CA ILE A 165 1.63 5.57 -18.77
C ILE A 165 2.06 6.75 -19.66
N SER A 166 2.12 7.94 -19.07
CA SER A 166 2.50 9.15 -19.77
C SER A 166 3.92 9.05 -20.34
N SER A 167 4.07 9.41 -21.61
CA SER A 167 5.37 9.51 -22.27
C SER A 167 6.06 10.86 -22.04
N GLU A 168 5.35 11.83 -21.48
CA GLU A 168 5.88 13.18 -21.21
C GLU A 168 6.38 13.30 -19.78
N THR A 169 5.62 12.74 -18.82
CA THR A 169 5.95 12.82 -17.39
C THR A 169 5.58 11.49 -16.74
N TYR A 170 6.56 10.81 -16.21
CA TYR A 170 6.36 9.64 -15.36
C TYR A 170 7.39 9.65 -14.23
N ILE A 171 6.93 9.98 -13.02
CA ILE A 171 7.74 10.06 -11.81
C ILE A 171 7.67 8.71 -11.09
N GLN A 172 8.82 8.22 -10.64
CA GLN A 172 8.95 6.90 -10.04
C GLN A 172 9.55 6.98 -8.65
N HIS A 173 8.83 6.42 -7.67
CA HIS A 173 9.27 6.35 -6.27
C HIS A 173 9.76 4.96 -5.86
N ASN A 174 9.83 4.04 -6.82
CA ASN A 174 10.45 2.73 -6.61
C ASN A 174 11.96 2.89 -6.39
N ARG A 175 12.51 2.10 -5.46
CA ARG A 175 13.92 2.20 -5.05
C ARG A 175 14.94 1.89 -6.15
N ASP A 176 14.54 1.15 -7.19
CA ASP A 176 15.42 0.60 -8.21
C ASP A 176 15.11 1.10 -9.63
N VAL A 177 13.98 1.78 -9.83
CA VAL A 177 13.52 2.24 -11.15
C VAL A 177 13.58 3.77 -11.23
N PRO A 178 14.32 4.34 -12.21
CA PRO A 178 14.33 5.79 -12.42
C PRO A 178 13.05 6.29 -13.09
N ASP A 179 12.89 7.62 -13.09
CA ASP A 179 11.82 8.31 -13.82
C ASP A 179 11.84 8.00 -15.32
N GLY A 180 10.69 8.24 -15.93
CA GLY A 180 10.46 8.09 -17.36
C GLY A 180 9.91 6.71 -17.73
N VAL A 181 8.94 6.73 -18.63
CA VAL A 181 8.27 5.51 -19.09
C VAL A 181 9.24 4.51 -19.72
N GLU A 182 10.34 4.96 -20.32
CA GLU A 182 11.35 4.11 -20.97
C GLU A 182 12.02 3.16 -19.99
N ALA A 183 12.25 3.58 -18.75
CA ALA A 183 12.87 2.72 -17.73
C ALA A 183 11.91 1.60 -17.33
N PHE A 184 10.65 1.94 -17.09
CA PHE A 184 9.62 0.98 -16.74
C PHE A 184 9.26 0.06 -17.93
N GLU A 185 9.20 0.60 -19.14
CA GLU A 185 8.98 -0.19 -20.37
C GLU A 185 10.06 -1.24 -20.56
N ARG A 186 11.34 -0.89 -20.38
CA ARG A 186 12.44 -1.89 -20.47
C ARG A 186 12.28 -3.00 -19.45
N LEU A 187 11.88 -2.66 -18.21
CA LEU A 187 11.62 -3.64 -17.16
C LEU A 187 10.43 -4.55 -17.53
N ALA A 188 9.33 -3.97 -17.99
CA ALA A 188 8.13 -4.72 -18.36
C ALA A 188 8.35 -5.64 -19.58
N LEU A 189 9.16 -5.22 -20.53
CA LEU A 189 9.50 -5.98 -21.75
C LEU A 189 10.61 -7.04 -21.53
N ASP A 190 11.29 -7.04 -20.38
CA ASP A 190 12.29 -8.07 -20.10
C ASP A 190 11.61 -9.44 -19.92
N PRO A 191 11.90 -10.43 -20.78
CA PRO A 191 11.32 -11.77 -20.65
C PRO A 191 11.73 -12.49 -19.35
N ASN A 192 12.78 -12.00 -18.68
CA ASN A 192 13.27 -12.52 -17.41
C ASN A 192 12.91 -11.60 -16.24
N ARG A 193 11.97 -10.67 -16.43
CA ARG A 193 11.54 -9.78 -15.34
C ARG A 193 11.19 -10.59 -14.08
N PRO A 194 11.70 -10.22 -12.91
CA PRO A 194 11.48 -11.02 -11.71
C PRO A 194 10.06 -10.91 -11.17
N LEU A 195 9.44 -9.74 -11.30
CA LEU A 195 8.11 -9.45 -10.79
C LEU A 195 7.02 -9.79 -11.81
N HIS A 196 6.04 -10.58 -11.37
CA HIS A 196 4.80 -10.83 -12.09
C HIS A 196 3.60 -10.58 -11.19
N TYR A 197 2.61 -9.87 -11.70
CA TYR A 197 1.30 -9.74 -11.07
C TYR A 197 0.44 -10.96 -11.38
N ASP A 198 -0.21 -11.50 -10.36
CA ASP A 198 -1.02 -12.73 -10.49
C ASP A 198 -2.52 -12.45 -10.27
N GLU A 199 -2.89 -11.53 -9.35
CA GLU A 199 -4.27 -11.19 -9.05
C GLU A 199 -4.37 -9.80 -8.42
N ILE A 200 -5.39 -9.00 -8.79
CA ILE A 200 -5.78 -7.79 -8.06
C ILE A 200 -6.72 -8.19 -6.93
N VAL A 201 -6.27 -8.08 -5.70
CA VAL A 201 -7.07 -8.39 -4.49
C VAL A 201 -7.96 -7.22 -4.11
N LEU A 202 -7.38 -6.03 -4.02
CA LEU A 202 -8.09 -4.78 -3.72
C LEU A 202 -7.68 -3.69 -4.72
N LEU A 203 -8.62 -2.82 -5.02
CA LEU A 203 -8.42 -1.63 -5.83
C LEU A 203 -9.29 -0.51 -5.26
N VAL A 204 -8.63 0.50 -4.71
CA VAL A 204 -9.24 1.62 -3.97
C VAL A 204 -8.84 2.92 -4.65
N GLY A 205 -9.77 3.83 -4.89
CA GLY A 205 -9.49 5.08 -5.61
C GLY A 205 -10.17 6.30 -5.01
N SER A 206 -9.53 7.46 -5.19
CA SER A 206 -10.13 8.76 -4.90
C SER A 206 -9.57 9.81 -5.85
N GLY A 207 -10.41 10.27 -6.77
CA GLY A 207 -10.01 11.25 -7.78
C GLY A 207 -8.85 10.75 -8.62
N ASN A 208 -7.76 11.50 -8.60
CA ASN A 208 -6.54 11.24 -9.34
C ASN A 208 -5.60 10.20 -8.69
N PHE A 209 -5.94 9.63 -7.54
CA PHE A 209 -5.15 8.57 -6.89
C PHE A 209 -5.89 7.23 -6.91
N VAL A 210 -5.16 6.16 -7.24
CA VAL A 210 -5.64 4.78 -7.19
C VAL A 210 -4.57 3.90 -6.55
N ALA A 211 -4.96 3.15 -5.52
CA ALA A 211 -4.12 2.16 -4.87
C ALA A 211 -4.58 0.74 -5.19
N THR A 212 -3.65 -0.18 -5.31
CA THR A 212 -3.93 -1.61 -5.51
C THR A 212 -3.16 -2.47 -4.52
N LEU A 213 -3.80 -3.56 -4.11
CA LEU A 213 -3.16 -4.68 -3.43
C LEU A 213 -3.23 -5.88 -4.36
N CYS A 214 -2.10 -6.45 -4.69
CA CYS A 214 -2.01 -7.56 -5.63
C CYS A 214 -1.30 -8.77 -5.02
N ARG A 215 -1.78 -9.96 -5.40
CA ARG A 215 -0.92 -11.15 -5.34
C ARG A 215 0.09 -11.02 -6.45
N ALA A 216 1.34 -11.28 -6.12
CA ALA A 216 2.44 -11.22 -7.06
C ALA A 216 3.42 -12.37 -6.81
N SER A 217 4.35 -12.52 -7.72
CA SER A 217 5.49 -13.41 -7.52
C SER A 217 6.78 -12.71 -7.96
N TRP A 218 7.84 -12.90 -7.17
CA TRP A 218 9.17 -12.43 -7.47
C TRP A 218 10.10 -13.63 -7.66
N GLU A 219 10.65 -13.80 -8.86
CA GLU A 219 11.45 -15.00 -9.23
C GLU A 219 10.72 -16.31 -8.91
N GLY A 220 9.40 -16.32 -8.98
CA GLY A 220 8.55 -17.46 -8.69
C GLY A 220 8.19 -17.67 -7.22
N ALA A 221 8.76 -16.89 -6.29
CA ALA A 221 8.34 -16.88 -4.89
C ALA A 221 7.11 -15.99 -4.69
N PRO A 222 6.17 -16.33 -3.78
CA PRO A 222 4.98 -15.53 -3.54
C PRO A 222 5.32 -14.19 -2.87
N TYR A 223 4.70 -13.11 -3.37
CA TYR A 223 4.85 -11.74 -2.88
C TYR A 223 3.49 -11.04 -2.74
N ALA A 224 3.41 -10.12 -1.81
CA ALA A 224 2.39 -9.08 -1.80
C ALA A 224 2.97 -7.81 -2.40
N GLN A 225 2.23 -7.23 -3.35
CA GLN A 225 2.58 -5.99 -4.04
C GLN A 225 1.48 -4.98 -3.80
N ALA A 226 1.83 -3.83 -3.25
CA ALA A 226 0.94 -2.67 -3.17
C ALA A 226 1.50 -1.55 -4.03
N ASP A 227 0.63 -0.96 -4.85
CA ASP A 227 0.98 0.14 -5.73
C ASP A 227 0.05 1.32 -5.47
N LEU A 228 0.58 2.52 -5.57
CA LEU A 228 -0.18 3.76 -5.60
C LEU A 228 0.15 4.50 -6.90
N PHE A 229 -0.88 4.83 -7.65
CA PHE A 229 -0.78 5.55 -8.92
C PHE A 229 -1.42 6.92 -8.82
N ARG A 230 -0.80 7.93 -9.42
CA ARG A 230 -1.41 9.23 -9.66
C ARG A 230 -1.65 9.41 -11.15
N ILE A 231 -2.85 9.87 -11.48
CA ILE A 231 -3.36 9.95 -12.85
C ILE A 231 -3.61 11.42 -13.20
N GLU A 232 -3.15 11.86 -14.35
CA GLU A 232 -3.49 13.15 -14.98
C GLU A 232 -3.84 12.92 -16.44
N ASP A 233 -4.85 13.60 -16.93
CA ASP A 233 -5.30 13.58 -18.33
C ASP A 233 -5.50 12.17 -18.92
N GLY A 234 -5.85 11.20 -18.07
CA GLY A 234 -6.10 9.82 -18.48
C GLY A 234 -4.85 8.96 -18.61
N PHE A 235 -3.72 9.40 -18.06
CA PHE A 235 -2.47 8.66 -18.00
C PHE A 235 -1.93 8.59 -16.58
N VAL A 236 -1.27 7.48 -16.25
CA VAL A 236 -0.45 7.37 -15.04
C VAL A 236 0.78 8.27 -15.22
N VAL A 237 0.97 9.21 -14.30
CA VAL A 237 2.07 10.18 -14.32
C VAL A 237 3.03 10.02 -13.14
N GLU A 238 2.64 9.23 -12.13
CA GLU A 238 3.48 9.02 -10.95
C GLU A 238 3.10 7.70 -10.24
N HIS A 239 4.10 7.03 -9.66
CA HIS A 239 3.94 5.71 -9.07
C HIS A 239 4.81 5.53 -7.83
N TRP A 240 4.21 4.98 -6.78
CA TRP A 240 4.84 4.49 -5.56
C TRP A 240 4.50 3.02 -5.37
N ASP A 241 5.40 2.27 -4.77
CA ASP A 241 5.13 0.87 -4.44
C ASP A 241 5.74 0.42 -3.11
N ALA A 242 5.21 -0.68 -2.62
CA ALA A 242 5.79 -1.49 -1.57
C ALA A 242 5.61 -2.96 -1.95
N ALA A 243 6.63 -3.76 -1.73
CA ALA A 243 6.59 -5.20 -1.99
C ALA A 243 7.22 -5.96 -0.83
N GLU A 244 6.59 -7.07 -0.43
CA GLU A 244 7.14 -7.93 0.61
C GLU A 244 6.96 -9.42 0.27
N PRO A 245 7.93 -10.28 0.64
CA PRO A 245 7.79 -11.72 0.47
C PRO A 245 6.73 -12.28 1.41
N ILE A 246 5.93 -13.23 0.92
CA ILE A 246 4.98 -13.97 1.73
C ILE A 246 5.67 -15.24 2.23
N GLY A 247 5.89 -15.31 3.54
CA GLY A 247 6.45 -16.50 4.20
C GLY A 247 5.52 -17.72 4.08
N PRO A 248 6.03 -18.93 4.36
CA PRO A 248 5.23 -20.14 4.29
C PRO A 248 4.12 -20.14 5.35
N PRO A 249 2.95 -20.76 5.07
CA PRO A 249 1.76 -20.70 5.93
C PRO A 249 1.98 -21.13 7.39
N GLU A 250 2.92 -22.02 7.64
CA GLU A 250 3.27 -22.48 8.99
C GLU A 250 3.93 -21.40 9.87
N THR A 251 4.32 -20.26 9.29
CA THR A 251 4.90 -19.12 10.01
C THR A 251 3.88 -18.03 10.31
N TRP A 252 2.65 -18.15 9.82
CA TRP A 252 1.63 -17.12 9.99
C TRP A 252 0.99 -17.21 11.39
N ALA A 253 0.76 -16.05 11.99
CA ALA A 253 0.03 -15.89 13.24
C ALA A 253 -1.50 -15.77 13.05
N ASN A 254 -1.94 -15.67 11.78
CA ASN A 254 -3.33 -15.43 11.38
C ASN A 254 -3.73 -16.28 10.17
N SER A 255 -4.86 -15.94 9.52
CA SER A 255 -5.40 -16.68 8.38
C SER A 255 -4.65 -16.47 7.06
N GLY A 256 -3.68 -15.55 7.00
CA GLY A 256 -2.81 -15.32 5.85
C GLY A 256 -2.91 -13.92 5.25
N LYS A 257 -2.05 -13.68 4.25
CA LYS A 257 -1.81 -12.35 3.66
C LYS A 257 -2.99 -11.80 2.85
N PHE A 258 -3.90 -12.66 2.38
CA PHE A 258 -5.03 -12.26 1.55
C PHE A 258 -6.30 -13.00 1.94
#